data_e58923428f9e142a9d10d400a6ea8da7
#
_entry.id   e58923428f9e142a9d10d400a6ea8da7
#
_cell.length_a   1.000
_cell.length_b   1.000
_cell.length_c   1.000
_cell.angle_alpha   90.00
_cell.angle_beta   90.00
_cell.angle_gamma   90.00
#
_symmetry.space_group_name_H-M   'P 1'
#
loop_
_entity.id
_entity.type
_entity.pdbx_description
1 polymer ?
#
loop_
_entity_poly.entity_id
_entity_poly.type
_entity_poly.pdbx_seq_one_letter_code
_entity_poly.pdbx_strand_id
1 'polypeptide(L)'
;MAGGGRSVYLSSQALDLLVGLKTCAGSSPYLLPGRYETDKPMSEATLNRVITAAVDKAQKDGMDLPHFCVHDLRRTASTLLHEAGFNTDWIEKCLAHEQKGVRAVYNKAEYAEQLRAMLQSWAEMVDDWIRGSKATPVGLRSVA
;
A
#
# COMPACT_ATOMS: atom_id res chain seq x y z
N MET A 1 8.05 18.38 21.48
CA MET A 1 6.87 17.51 21.26
C MET A 1 7.36 16.31 20.46
N ALA A 2 7.41 15.13 21.06
CA ALA A 2 7.76 13.91 20.36
C ALA A 2 6.59 13.57 19.44
N GLY A 3 6.78 13.74 18.12
CA GLY A 3 5.84 13.24 17.12
C GLY A 3 5.76 11.74 17.27
N GLY A 4 4.61 11.22 17.69
CA GLY A 4 4.36 9.80 17.80
C GLY A 4 4.56 9.13 16.46
N GLY A 5 5.71 8.49 16.24
CA GLY A 5 5.99 7.72 15.04
C GLY A 5 4.93 6.61 14.93
N ARG A 6 4.33 6.47 13.74
CA ARG A 6 3.40 5.39 13.45
C ARG A 6 4.18 4.22 12.87
N SER A 7 4.02 3.04 13.45
CA SER A 7 4.56 1.82 12.87
C SER A 7 3.72 1.39 11.66
N VAL A 8 4.39 1.16 10.54
CA VAL A 8 3.78 0.58 9.33
C VAL A 8 4.36 -0.81 9.15
N TYR A 9 3.49 -1.81 9.09
CA TYR A 9 3.91 -3.19 8.83
C TYR A 9 4.06 -3.40 7.33
N LEU A 10 5.07 -4.16 6.95
CA LEU A 10 5.38 -4.44 5.55
C LEU A 10 5.19 -5.94 5.28
N SER A 11 4.62 -6.28 4.13
CA SER A 11 4.71 -7.63 3.57
C SER A 11 6.14 -7.91 3.10
N SER A 12 6.49 -9.18 2.90
CA SER A 12 7.79 -9.57 2.35
C SER A 12 8.04 -8.91 0.99
N GLN A 13 7.06 -8.91 0.10
CA GLN A 13 7.13 -8.29 -1.22
C GLN A 13 7.38 -6.76 -1.14
N ALA A 14 6.67 -6.09 -0.24
CA ALA A 14 6.87 -4.65 -0.04
C ALA A 14 8.27 -4.35 0.52
N LEU A 15 8.77 -5.18 1.42
CA LEU A 15 10.12 -5.05 1.96
C LEU A 15 11.17 -5.21 0.85
N ASP A 16 11.04 -6.22 0.00
CA ASP A 16 11.96 -6.47 -1.11
C ASP A 16 12.00 -5.30 -2.08
N LEU A 17 10.82 -4.73 -2.41
CA LEU A 17 10.72 -3.52 -3.24
C LEU A 17 11.42 -2.32 -2.60
N LEU A 18 11.22 -2.11 -1.30
CA LEU A 18 11.85 -0.99 -0.57
C LEU A 18 13.37 -1.16 -0.48
N VAL A 19 13.86 -2.38 -0.28
CA VAL A 19 15.30 -2.69 -0.31
C VAL A 19 15.88 -2.41 -1.69
N GLY A 20 15.20 -2.83 -2.76
CA GLY A 20 15.59 -2.52 -4.13
C GLY A 20 15.64 -1.01 -4.41
N LEU A 21 14.61 -0.28 -4.00
CA LEU A 21 14.57 1.19 -4.13
C LEU A 21 15.70 1.85 -3.36
N LYS A 22 15.99 1.40 -2.14
CA LYS A 22 17.09 1.93 -1.34
C LYS A 22 18.45 1.67 -2.00
N THR A 23 18.62 0.49 -2.59
CA THR A 23 19.84 0.16 -3.34
C THR A 23 20.01 1.10 -4.54
N CYS A 24 18.94 1.38 -5.29
CA CYS A 24 18.95 2.34 -6.39
C CYS A 24 19.21 3.78 -5.93
N ALA A 25 18.74 4.16 -4.75
CA ALA A 25 18.94 5.49 -4.16
C ALA A 25 20.39 5.74 -3.70
N GLY A 26 21.22 4.70 -3.58
CA GLY A 26 22.63 4.79 -3.20
C GLY A 26 22.83 5.46 -1.84
N SER A 27 23.63 6.52 -1.80
CA SER A 27 23.96 7.27 -0.58
C SER A 27 22.87 8.25 -0.12
N SER A 28 21.80 8.44 -0.89
CA SER A 28 20.70 9.33 -0.50
C SER A 28 20.07 8.90 0.83
N PRO A 29 19.71 9.84 1.74
CA PRO A 29 18.93 9.51 2.94
C PRO A 29 17.49 9.11 2.62
N TYR A 30 17.00 9.38 1.41
CA TYR A 30 15.64 9.09 0.97
C TYR A 30 15.56 7.80 0.15
N LEU A 31 14.46 7.07 0.28
CA LEU A 31 14.15 5.92 -0.58
C LEU A 31 13.86 6.33 -2.03
N LEU A 32 13.20 7.47 -2.17
CA LEU A 32 12.86 8.08 -3.45
C LEU A 32 13.44 9.49 -3.48
N PRO A 33 14.72 9.62 -3.87
CA PRO A 33 15.38 10.91 -3.95
C PRO A 33 14.89 11.72 -5.16
N GLY A 34 15.07 13.00 -5.11
CA GLY A 34 14.89 13.90 -6.25
C GLY A 34 15.86 13.57 -7.39
N ARG A 35 15.42 13.78 -8.62
CA ARG A 35 16.22 13.44 -9.81
C ARG A 35 17.53 14.20 -9.91
N TYR A 36 17.55 15.46 -9.48
CA TYR A 36 18.70 16.37 -9.60
C TYR A 36 19.34 16.67 -8.25
N GLU A 37 18.59 16.58 -7.17
CA GLU A 37 19.03 16.86 -5.81
C GLU A 37 18.73 15.62 -4.96
N THR A 38 19.73 14.76 -4.83
CA THR A 38 19.58 13.47 -4.13
C THR A 38 19.51 13.59 -2.62
N ASP A 39 19.78 14.78 -2.09
CA ASP A 39 19.62 15.19 -0.69
C ASP A 39 18.20 15.69 -0.37
N LYS A 40 17.31 15.72 -1.36
CA LYS A 40 15.89 16.04 -1.21
C LYS A 40 15.01 14.87 -1.66
N PRO A 41 13.80 14.75 -1.08
CA PRO A 41 12.86 13.72 -1.53
C PRO A 41 12.29 14.06 -2.91
N MET A 42 11.88 13.05 -3.62
CA MET A 42 11.07 13.20 -4.84
C MET A 42 9.75 13.94 -4.54
N SER A 43 9.30 14.77 -5.47
CA SER A 43 8.03 15.48 -5.31
C SER A 43 6.83 14.52 -5.42
N GLU A 44 5.76 14.78 -4.68
CA GLU A 44 4.51 14.00 -4.75
C GLU A 44 3.93 13.94 -6.17
N ALA A 45 4.05 15.02 -6.94
CA ALA A 45 3.62 15.06 -8.33
C ALA A 45 4.34 14.03 -9.22
N THR A 46 5.54 13.60 -8.86
CA THR A 46 6.32 12.65 -9.66
C THR A 46 5.68 11.26 -9.66
N LEU A 47 5.12 10.82 -8.53
CA LEU A 47 4.41 9.53 -8.46
C LEU A 47 3.20 9.50 -9.41
N ASN A 48 2.41 10.57 -9.42
CA ASN A 48 1.28 10.67 -10.34
C ASN A 48 1.72 10.71 -11.81
N ARG A 49 2.85 11.37 -12.13
CA ARG A 49 3.42 11.35 -13.49
C ARG A 49 3.85 9.94 -13.92
N VAL A 50 4.43 9.16 -13.00
CA VAL A 50 4.81 7.76 -13.28
C VAL A 50 3.55 6.94 -13.59
N ILE A 51 2.49 7.09 -12.82
CA ILE A 51 1.21 6.41 -13.07
C ILE A 51 0.64 6.84 -14.42
N THR A 52 0.57 8.15 -14.71
CA THR A 52 0.09 8.66 -16.01
C THR A 52 0.88 8.05 -17.16
N ALA A 53 2.21 8.05 -17.10
CA ALA A 53 3.04 7.46 -18.13
C ALA A 53 2.81 5.94 -18.31
N ALA A 54 2.58 5.22 -17.22
CA ALA A 54 2.25 3.79 -17.27
C ALA A 54 0.88 3.53 -17.92
N VAL A 55 -0.14 4.33 -17.56
CA VAL A 55 -1.47 4.26 -18.16
C VAL A 55 -1.42 4.59 -19.65
N ASP A 56 -0.75 5.69 -20.02
CA ASP A 56 -0.60 6.10 -21.43
C ASP A 56 0.07 5.00 -22.26
N LYS A 57 1.08 4.33 -21.69
CA LYS A 57 1.71 3.19 -22.34
C LYS A 57 0.76 2.02 -22.51
N ALA A 58 0.05 1.64 -21.45
CA ALA A 58 -0.91 0.55 -21.47
C ALA A 58 -2.02 0.79 -22.52
N GLN A 59 -2.54 2.02 -22.62
CA GLN A 59 -3.53 2.39 -23.60
C GLN A 59 -2.98 2.31 -25.05
N LYS A 60 -1.73 2.74 -25.27
CA LYS A 60 -1.05 2.57 -26.57
C LYS A 60 -0.84 1.11 -26.93
N ASP A 61 -0.65 0.26 -25.95
CA ASP A 61 -0.52 -1.20 -26.12
C ASP A 61 -1.91 -1.89 -26.28
N GLY A 62 -3.01 -1.11 -26.36
CA GLY A 62 -4.37 -1.59 -26.62
C GLY A 62 -5.17 -1.99 -25.39
N MET A 63 -4.70 -1.67 -24.20
CA MET A 63 -5.46 -1.91 -22.97
C MET A 63 -6.50 -0.81 -22.72
N ASP A 64 -7.73 -1.21 -22.41
CA ASP A 64 -8.76 -0.28 -21.94
C ASP A 64 -8.57 -0.02 -20.43
N LEU A 65 -7.63 0.87 -20.11
CA LEU A 65 -7.31 1.25 -18.74
C LEU A 65 -7.61 2.73 -18.54
N PRO A 66 -8.59 3.09 -17.69
CA PRO A 66 -8.88 4.49 -17.38
C PRO A 66 -7.74 5.12 -16.57
N HIS A 67 -7.60 6.44 -16.69
CA HIS A 67 -6.65 7.17 -15.85
C HIS A 67 -7.01 7.07 -14.38
N PHE A 68 -5.98 6.89 -13.55
CA PHE A 68 -6.10 6.87 -12.09
C PHE A 68 -4.90 7.55 -11.44
N CYS A 69 -5.01 7.85 -10.17
CA CYS A 69 -3.96 8.46 -9.36
C CYS A 69 -3.55 7.56 -8.19
N VAL A 70 -2.49 7.94 -7.47
CA VAL A 70 -2.02 7.20 -6.29
C VAL A 70 -3.13 6.97 -5.25
N HIS A 71 -4.03 7.95 -5.09
CA HIS A 71 -5.12 7.83 -4.13
C HIS A 71 -6.15 6.75 -4.52
N ASP A 72 -6.36 6.53 -5.82
CA ASP A 72 -7.28 5.50 -6.31
C ASP A 72 -6.75 4.09 -6.02
N LEU A 73 -5.42 3.88 -6.03
CA LEU A 73 -4.82 2.62 -5.58
C LEU A 73 -5.18 2.32 -4.12
N ARG A 74 -5.15 3.35 -3.27
CA ARG A 74 -5.54 3.23 -1.87
C ARG A 74 -7.02 2.88 -1.70
N ARG A 75 -7.90 3.52 -2.49
CA ARG A 75 -9.34 3.22 -2.48
C ARG A 75 -9.59 1.78 -2.93
N THR A 76 -8.95 1.36 -4.01
CA THR A 76 -9.06 -0.01 -4.54
C THR A 76 -8.63 -1.03 -3.51
N ALA A 77 -7.47 -0.83 -2.86
CA ALA A 77 -6.99 -1.70 -1.80
C ALA A 77 -7.99 -1.81 -0.64
N SER A 78 -8.55 -0.67 -0.20
CA SER A 78 -9.58 -0.65 0.85
C SER A 78 -10.80 -1.48 0.46
N THR A 79 -11.34 -1.26 -0.75
CA THR A 79 -12.52 -1.97 -1.25
C THR A 79 -12.27 -3.48 -1.31
N LEU A 80 -11.18 -3.89 -1.92
CA LEU A 80 -10.85 -5.30 -2.11
C LEU A 80 -10.57 -6.03 -0.79
N LEU A 81 -9.96 -5.35 0.19
CA LEU A 81 -9.77 -5.91 1.53
C LEU A 81 -11.10 -6.09 2.27
N HIS A 82 -12.04 -5.17 2.13
CA HIS A 82 -13.40 -5.35 2.67
C HIS A 82 -14.15 -6.49 1.98
N GLU A 83 -14.07 -6.59 0.65
CA GLU A 83 -14.68 -7.68 -0.12
C GLU A 83 -14.06 -9.04 0.22
N ALA A 84 -12.77 -9.08 0.55
CA ALA A 84 -12.09 -10.27 1.05
C ALA A 84 -12.46 -10.63 2.49
N GLY A 85 -13.28 -9.83 3.16
CA GLY A 85 -13.81 -10.10 4.50
C GLY A 85 -12.89 -9.74 5.66
N PHE A 86 -11.84 -8.93 5.42
CA PHE A 86 -11.00 -8.45 6.51
C PHE A 86 -11.74 -7.48 7.43
N ASN A 87 -11.34 -7.46 8.70
CA ASN A 87 -11.96 -6.61 9.70
C ASN A 87 -11.78 -5.12 9.36
N THR A 88 -12.87 -4.37 9.34
CA THR A 88 -12.89 -2.94 9.04
C THR A 88 -11.94 -2.13 9.93
N ASP A 89 -11.81 -2.45 11.22
CA ASP A 89 -10.92 -1.74 12.13
C ASP A 89 -9.44 -1.92 11.76
N TRP A 90 -9.08 -3.08 11.22
CA TRP A 90 -7.71 -3.32 10.74
C TRP A 90 -7.43 -2.52 9.47
N ILE A 91 -8.39 -2.48 8.55
CA ILE A 91 -8.27 -1.71 7.31
C ILE A 91 -8.15 -0.22 7.61
N GLU A 92 -9.04 0.34 8.43
CA GLU A 92 -9.01 1.74 8.83
C GLU A 92 -7.70 2.12 9.57
N LYS A 93 -7.23 1.24 10.46
CA LYS A 93 -5.96 1.42 11.16
C LYS A 93 -4.78 1.42 10.19
N CYS A 94 -4.75 0.49 9.24
CA CYS A 94 -3.73 0.40 8.20
C CYS A 94 -3.72 1.67 7.33
N LEU A 95 -4.89 2.15 6.94
CA LEU A 95 -5.06 3.35 6.14
C LEU A 95 -4.82 4.65 6.90
N ALA A 96 -4.52 4.59 8.19
CA ALA A 96 -4.32 5.78 9.00
C ALA A 96 -5.54 6.73 9.03
N HIS A 97 -6.73 6.20 8.83
CA HIS A 97 -7.94 6.98 9.01
C HIS A 97 -8.14 7.25 10.51
N GLU A 98 -8.32 8.50 10.86
CA GLU A 98 -8.69 8.86 12.23
C GLU A 98 -10.11 8.33 12.50
N GLN A 99 -10.22 7.39 13.44
CA GLN A 99 -11.53 7.00 13.94
C GLN A 99 -12.12 8.19 14.69
N LYS A 100 -13.27 8.67 14.24
CA LYS A 100 -13.99 9.79 14.89
C LYS A 100 -15.07 9.25 15.83
N GLY A 101 -15.37 10.02 16.88
CA GLY A 101 -16.48 9.71 17.79
C GLY A 101 -16.13 8.70 18.88
N VAL A 102 -17.17 8.05 19.41
CA VAL A 102 -17.10 7.12 20.56
C VAL A 102 -16.13 5.96 20.30
N ARG A 103 -16.07 5.46 19.06
CA ARG A 103 -15.18 4.36 18.66
C ARG A 103 -13.69 4.69 18.84
N ALA A 104 -13.29 5.94 18.60
CA ALA A 104 -11.91 6.41 18.80
C ALA A 104 -11.48 6.39 20.26
N VAL A 105 -12.42 6.57 21.18
CA VAL A 105 -12.15 6.58 22.64
C VAL A 105 -11.94 5.16 23.16
N TYR A 106 -12.68 4.18 22.66
CA TYR A 106 -12.68 2.81 23.17
C TYR A 106 -11.72 1.87 22.44
N ASN A 107 -11.46 2.07 21.16
CA ASN A 107 -10.59 1.19 20.37
C ASN A 107 -9.15 1.71 20.33
N LYS A 108 -8.36 1.35 21.33
CA LYS A 108 -6.92 1.67 21.44
C LYS A 108 -6.01 0.51 21.01
N ALA A 109 -6.58 -0.58 20.48
CA ALA A 109 -5.83 -1.76 20.08
C ALA A 109 -4.89 -1.45 18.91
N GLU A 110 -3.70 -2.03 18.92
CA GLU A 110 -2.70 -1.83 17.85
C GLU A 110 -2.84 -2.83 16.72
N TYR A 111 -3.44 -3.98 16.93
CA TYR A 111 -3.68 -5.04 15.95
C TYR A 111 -2.42 -5.46 15.15
N ALA A 112 -1.24 -5.44 15.79
CA ALA A 112 0.04 -5.63 15.11
C ALA A 112 0.12 -6.92 14.27
N GLU A 113 -0.26 -8.06 14.86
CA GLU A 113 -0.23 -9.35 14.20
C GLU A 113 -1.27 -9.43 13.07
N GLN A 114 -2.48 -8.93 13.34
CA GLN A 114 -3.56 -8.92 12.36
C GLN A 114 -3.23 -8.02 11.15
N LEU A 115 -2.61 -6.87 11.39
CA LEU A 115 -2.17 -5.97 10.32
C LEU A 115 -1.06 -6.60 9.48
N ARG A 116 -0.10 -7.30 10.10
CA ARG A 116 0.94 -8.04 9.37
C ARG A 116 0.33 -9.12 8.48
N ALA A 117 -0.55 -9.93 9.04
CA ALA A 117 -1.21 -11.01 8.30
C ALA A 117 -2.06 -10.47 7.14
N MET A 118 -2.85 -9.41 7.38
CA MET A 118 -3.68 -8.76 6.37
C MET A 118 -2.82 -8.19 5.23
N LEU A 119 -1.75 -7.47 5.54
CA LEU A 119 -0.88 -6.87 4.53
C LEU A 119 -0.08 -7.91 3.74
N GLN A 120 0.30 -9.03 4.38
CA GLN A 120 0.92 -10.15 3.68
C GLN A 120 -0.07 -10.80 2.71
N SER A 121 -1.30 -11.09 3.15
CA SER A 121 -2.35 -11.64 2.29
C SER A 121 -2.69 -10.70 1.13
N TRP A 122 -2.73 -9.39 1.37
CA TRP A 122 -2.90 -8.39 0.31
C TRP A 122 -1.81 -8.49 -0.76
N ALA A 123 -0.55 -8.57 -0.36
CA ALA A 123 0.57 -8.67 -1.29
C ALA A 123 0.54 -9.98 -2.10
N GLU A 124 0.13 -11.09 -1.48
CA GLU A 124 -0.07 -12.37 -2.17
C GLU A 124 -1.19 -12.30 -3.20
N MET A 125 -2.31 -11.63 -2.88
CA MET A 125 -3.41 -11.38 -3.84
C MET A 125 -2.91 -10.57 -5.06
N VAL A 126 -2.13 -9.52 -4.82
CA VAL A 126 -1.54 -8.71 -5.90
C VAL A 126 -0.60 -9.56 -6.77
N ASP A 127 0.25 -10.36 -6.17
CA ASP A 127 1.15 -11.27 -6.90
C ASP A 127 0.38 -12.28 -7.75
N ASP A 128 -0.72 -12.83 -7.24
CA ASP A 128 -1.58 -13.75 -7.98
C ASP A 128 -2.21 -13.09 -9.20
N TRP A 129 -2.68 -11.86 -9.06
CA TRP A 129 -3.20 -11.10 -10.22
C TRP A 129 -2.12 -10.83 -11.27
N ILE A 130 -0.91 -10.47 -10.85
CA ILE A 130 0.22 -10.24 -11.76
C ILE A 130 0.57 -11.52 -12.53
N ARG A 131 0.47 -12.70 -11.91
CA ARG A 131 0.71 -14.00 -12.55
C ARG A 131 -0.45 -14.48 -13.41
N GLY A 132 -1.56 -13.75 -13.47
CA GLY A 132 -2.77 -14.15 -14.18
C GLY A 132 -3.55 -15.27 -13.51
N SER A 133 -3.23 -15.59 -12.26
CA SER A 133 -4.01 -16.52 -11.45
C SER A 133 -5.30 -15.85 -11.01
N LYS A 134 -6.43 -16.61 -11.03
CA LYS A 134 -7.65 -16.12 -10.37
C LYS A 134 -7.34 -16.07 -8.87
N ALA A 135 -7.14 -14.86 -8.34
CA ALA A 135 -7.02 -14.67 -6.90
C ALA A 135 -8.30 -15.21 -6.26
N THR A 136 -8.21 -16.38 -5.66
CA THR A 136 -9.26 -16.83 -4.76
C THR A 136 -9.07 -16.04 -3.48
N PRO A 137 -10.06 -15.23 -3.02
CA PRO A 137 -9.96 -14.63 -1.71
C PRO A 137 -9.64 -15.73 -0.72
N VAL A 138 -8.51 -15.63 -0.05
CA VAL A 138 -8.17 -16.59 1.00
C VAL A 138 -9.17 -16.35 2.11
N GLY A 139 -10.29 -17.08 2.02
CA GLY A 139 -11.30 -17.08 3.05
C GLY A 139 -10.62 -17.38 4.37
N LEU A 140 -10.94 -16.56 5.34
CA LEU A 140 -10.69 -16.71 6.77
C LEU A 140 -10.17 -18.12 7.14
N ARG A 141 -8.88 -18.33 7.10
CA ARG A 141 -8.30 -19.34 7.96
C ARG A 141 -8.45 -18.77 9.36
N SER A 142 -9.46 -19.29 10.06
CA SER A 142 -9.66 -19.04 11.46
C SER A 142 -8.33 -19.23 12.18
N VAL A 143 -7.76 -18.15 12.67
CA VAL A 143 -6.68 -18.24 13.66
C VAL A 143 -7.41 -18.64 14.93
N ALA A 144 -7.34 -19.95 15.20
CA ALA A 144 -7.73 -20.53 16.49
C ALA A 144 -6.71 -20.12 17.54
#